data_39df3e721d488acfd7296c05f53df5c7
#
_entry.id   39df3e721d488acfd7296c05f53df5c7
#
_cell.length_a   1.000
_cell.length_b   1.000
_cell.length_c   1.000
_cell.angle_alpha   90.00
_cell.angle_beta   90.00
_cell.angle_gamma   90.00
#
_symmetry.space_group_name_H-M   'P 1'
#
loop_
_entity.id
_entity.type
_entity.pdbx_description
1 polymer ?
#
loop_
_entity_poly.entity_id
_entity_poly.type
_entity_poly.pdbx_seq_one_letter_code
_entity_poly.pdbx_strand_id
1 'polypeptide(L)' 'MKLINIGFGNLVSAGRVVAVVSPDSAPVKRLVKEARERGMLIDASYGRSTRAVLIMDSDHVVLSALQPETVASRAAGQP' A
#
# COMPACT_ATOMS: atom_id res chain seq x y z
N MET A 1 -8.87 -4.21 16.21
CA MET A 1 -8.28 -3.76 14.93
C MET A 1 -6.95 -4.46 14.74
N LYS A 2 -6.73 -5.06 13.58
CA LYS A 2 -5.43 -5.65 13.25
C LYS A 2 -4.62 -4.67 12.43
N LEU A 3 -3.40 -4.37 12.87
CA LEU A 3 -2.47 -3.52 12.15
C LEU A 3 -1.39 -4.38 11.50
N ILE A 4 -1.00 -4.03 10.29
CA ILE A 4 0.11 -4.70 9.60
C ILE A 4 1.20 -3.69 9.32
N ASN A 5 2.45 -4.13 9.56
CA ASN A 5 3.62 -3.33 9.29
C ASN A 5 3.96 -3.42 7.80
N ILE A 6 3.98 -2.28 7.14
CA ILE A 6 4.28 -2.20 5.70
C ILE A 6 5.66 -1.61 5.44
N GLY A 7 6.51 -1.61 6.47
CA GLY A 7 7.91 -1.19 6.36
C GLY A 7 8.16 0.17 7.02
N PHE A 8 9.37 0.33 7.51
CA PHE A 8 9.86 1.58 8.08
C PHE A 8 8.99 2.14 9.21
N GLY A 9 8.38 1.24 10.00
CA GLY A 9 7.54 1.65 11.11
C GLY A 9 6.15 2.12 10.73
N ASN A 10 5.75 1.96 9.48
CA ASN A 10 4.43 2.34 9.01
C ASN A 10 3.44 1.20 9.19
N LEU A 11 2.29 1.52 9.76
CA LEU A 11 1.26 0.52 10.04
C LEU A 11 -0.04 0.93 9.34
N VAL A 12 -0.75 -0.06 8.80
CA VAL A 12 -2.08 0.16 8.22
C VAL A 12 -3.05 -0.83 8.82
N SER A 13 -4.33 -0.47 8.82
CA SER A 13 -5.39 -1.36 9.29
C SER A 13 -5.67 -2.43 8.23
N ALA A 14 -5.44 -3.68 8.58
CA ALA A 14 -5.64 -4.80 7.66
C ALA A 14 -7.09 -4.88 7.17
N GLY A 15 -8.05 -4.60 8.05
CA GLY A 15 -9.46 -4.67 7.71
C GLY A 15 -9.94 -3.56 6.77
N ARG A 16 -9.11 -2.55 6.54
CA ARG A 16 -9.46 -1.43 5.67
C ARG A 16 -8.72 -1.47 4.33
N VAL A 17 -7.90 -2.48 4.11
CA VAL A 17 -7.20 -2.68 2.84
C VAL A 17 -8.12 -3.43 1.89
N VAL A 18 -8.42 -2.83 0.75
CA VAL A 18 -9.25 -3.43 -0.28
C VAL A 18 -8.42 -4.30 -1.20
N ALA A 19 -7.25 -3.80 -1.58
CA ALA A 19 -6.39 -4.51 -2.54
C ALA A 19 -4.94 -4.16 -2.31
N VAL A 20 -4.07 -5.12 -2.62
CA VAL A 20 -2.62 -4.91 -2.66
C VAL A 20 -2.18 -5.29 -4.07
N VAL A 21 -1.62 -4.35 -4.80
CA VAL A 21 -1.31 -4.54 -6.21
C VAL A 21 0.13 -4.12 -6.52
N SER A 22 0.65 -4.63 -7.64
CA SER A 22 1.97 -4.26 -8.13
C SER A 22 1.93 -2.87 -8.78
N PRO A 23 2.97 -2.04 -8.61
CA PRO A 23 3.01 -0.72 -9.24
C PRO A 23 3.31 -0.75 -10.74
N ASP A 24 3.56 -1.93 -11.32
CA ASP A 24 4.14 -2.03 -12.66
C ASP A 24 3.15 -1.95 -13.82
N SER A 25 1.85 -1.86 -13.55
CA SER A 25 0.86 -1.75 -14.62
C SER A 25 0.48 -0.30 -14.88
N ALA A 26 0.09 0.00 -16.12
CA ALA A 26 -0.35 1.34 -16.48
C ALA A 26 -1.58 1.80 -15.69
N PRO A 27 -2.60 0.94 -15.48
CA PRO A 27 -3.75 1.34 -14.66
C PRO A 27 -3.37 1.71 -13.23
N VAL A 28 -2.45 0.97 -12.61
CA VAL A 28 -2.01 1.27 -11.25
C VAL A 28 -1.20 2.57 -11.20
N LYS A 29 -0.34 2.80 -12.18
CA LYS A 29 0.41 4.05 -12.26
C LYS A 29 -0.52 5.25 -12.37
N ARG A 30 -1.59 5.12 -13.15
CA ARG A 30 -2.61 6.17 -13.27
C ARG A 30 -3.32 6.40 -11.94
N LEU A 31 -3.66 5.33 -11.25
CA LEU A 31 -4.32 5.41 -9.95
C LEU A 31 -3.46 6.17 -8.94
N VAL A 32 -2.16 5.88 -8.91
CA VAL A 32 -1.21 6.56 -8.02
C VAL A 32 -1.12 8.04 -8.37
N LYS A 33 -1.05 8.37 -9.65
CA LYS A 33 -0.99 9.75 -10.11
C LYS A 33 -2.25 10.52 -9.68
N GLU A 34 -3.42 9.93 -9.89
CA GLU A 34 -4.69 10.56 -9.51
C GLU A 34 -4.80 10.76 -8.01
N ALA A 35 -4.36 9.77 -7.23
CA ALA A 35 -4.35 9.88 -5.78
C ALA A 35 -3.44 11.02 -5.32
N ARG A 36 -2.28 11.16 -5.96
CA ARG A 36 -1.35 12.25 -5.63
C ARG A 36 -2.00 13.61 -5.92
N GLU A 37 -2.65 13.75 -7.05
CA GLU A 37 -3.30 15.00 -7.44
C GLU A 37 -4.47 15.36 -6.51
N ARG A 38 -5.15 14.35 -5.96
CA ARG A 38 -6.28 14.53 -5.06
C ARG A 38 -5.89 14.64 -3.59
N GLY A 39 -4.61 14.55 -3.28
CA GLY A 39 -4.15 14.58 -1.90
C GLY A 39 -4.49 13.32 -1.11
N MET A 40 -4.70 12.19 -1.81
CA MET A 40 -5.09 10.93 -1.20
C MET A 40 -3.95 9.90 -1.23
N LEU A 41 -2.74 10.32 -1.57
CA LEU A 41 -1.59 9.44 -1.64
C LEU A 41 -0.79 9.50 -0.34
N ILE A 42 -0.49 8.32 0.22
CA ILE A 42 0.38 8.20 1.38
C ILE A 42 1.62 7.41 0.94
N ASP A 43 2.76 8.07 0.90
CA ASP A 43 4.01 7.42 0.49
C ASP A 43 4.75 6.90 1.72
N ALA A 44 4.67 5.59 1.95
CA ALA A 44 5.33 4.92 3.05
C ALA A 44 6.57 4.15 2.59
N SER A 45 7.08 4.42 1.38
CA SER A 45 8.24 3.73 0.83
C SER A 45 9.58 4.25 1.35
N TYR A 46 9.55 5.38 2.06
CA TYR A 46 10.73 5.98 2.68
C TYR A 46 11.86 6.26 1.65
N GLY A 47 11.47 6.77 0.48
CA GLY A 47 12.43 7.06 -0.59
C GLY A 47 12.95 5.84 -1.33
N ARG A 48 12.50 4.63 -0.97
CA ARG A 48 12.85 3.40 -1.67
C ARG A 48 11.91 3.18 -2.84
N SER A 49 12.28 2.23 -3.70
CA SER A 49 11.39 1.83 -4.81
C SER A 49 10.08 1.29 -4.27
N THR A 50 8.97 1.78 -4.81
CA THR A 50 7.66 1.23 -4.48
C THR A 50 7.53 -0.17 -5.06
N ARG A 51 7.20 -1.13 -4.19
CA ARG A 51 7.03 -2.53 -4.58
C ARG A 51 5.59 -2.99 -4.47
N ALA A 52 4.79 -2.32 -3.64
CA ALA A 52 3.39 -2.63 -3.47
C ALA A 52 2.58 -1.34 -3.36
N VAL A 53 1.38 -1.38 -3.90
CA VAL A 53 0.41 -0.29 -3.81
C VAL A 53 -0.82 -0.83 -3.09
N LEU A 54 -1.17 -0.23 -1.96
CA LEU A 54 -2.33 -0.63 -1.17
C LEU A 54 -3.48 0.33 -1.45
N ILE A 55 -4.63 -0.24 -1.80
CA ILE A 55 -5.85 0.52 -2.01
C ILE A 55 -6.70 0.37 -0.75
N MET A 56 -7.02 1.47 -0.11
CA MET A 56 -7.80 1.48 1.13
C MET A 56 -9.27 1.74 0.84
N ASP A 57 -10.15 1.35 1.76
CA ASP A 57 -11.58 1.57 1.61
C ASP A 57 -11.98 3.05 1.68
N SER A 58 -11.06 3.90 2.10
CA SER A 58 -11.25 5.36 2.15
C SER A 58 -10.81 6.05 0.85
N ASP A 59 -10.43 5.30 -0.18
CA ASP A 59 -9.84 5.76 -1.44
C ASP A 59 -8.41 6.27 -1.30
N HIS A 60 -7.82 6.17 -0.12
CA HIS A 60 -6.39 6.44 0.02
C HIS A 60 -5.58 5.37 -0.68
N VAL A 61 -4.48 5.78 -1.27
CA VAL A 61 -3.53 4.90 -1.93
C VAL A 61 -2.22 4.99 -1.17
N VAL A 62 -1.72 3.85 -0.70
CA VAL A 62 -0.52 3.78 0.13
C VAL A 62 0.58 3.08 -0.65
N LEU A 63 1.75 3.69 -0.72
CA LEU A 63 2.92 3.10 -1.38
C LEU A 63 3.82 2.44 -0.33
N SER A 64 4.23 1.20 -0.60
CA SER A 64 5.09 0.44 0.31
C SER A 64 6.33 -0.07 -0.44
N ALA A 65 7.44 -0.13 0.27
CA ALA A 65 8.68 -0.71 -0.24
C ALA A 65 8.72 -2.24 -0.08
N LEU A 66 7.73 -2.82 0.59
CA LEU A 66 7.64 -4.27 0.74
C LEU A 66 6.98 -4.90 -0.48
N GLN A 67 7.35 -6.15 -0.78
CA GLN A 67 6.71 -6.90 -1.86
C GLN A 67 5.24 -7.16 -1.53
N PRO A 68 4.35 -7.24 -2.54
CA PRO A 68 2.93 -7.53 -2.30
C PRO A 68 2.71 -8.81 -1.51
N GLU A 69 3.51 -9.86 -1.78
CA GLU A 69 3.41 -11.14 -1.07
C GLU A 69 3.70 -10.97 0.42
N THR A 70 4.67 -10.12 0.76
CA THR A 70 5.02 -9.85 2.15
C THR A 70 3.87 -9.15 2.86
N VAL A 71 3.27 -8.15 2.21
CA VAL A 71 2.13 -7.43 2.77
C VAL A 71 0.94 -8.38 2.97
N ALA A 72 0.66 -9.20 1.95
CA ALA A 72 -0.43 -10.16 2.01
C ALA A 72 -0.23 -11.19 3.12
N SER A 73 0.99 -11.69 3.29
CA SER A 73 1.35 -12.64 4.33
C SER A 73 1.11 -12.04 5.72
N ARG A 74 1.52 -10.80 5.93
CA ARG A 74 1.32 -10.11 7.20
C ARG A 74 -0.15 -9.85 7.48
N ALA A 75 -0.92 -9.52 6.44
CA ALA A 75 -2.36 -9.32 6.55
C ALA A 75 -3.07 -10.61 6.95
N ALA A 76 -2.56 -11.77 6.51
CA ALA A 76 -3.11 -13.08 6.88
C ALA A 76 -2.67 -13.54 8.27
N GLY A 77 -1.86 -12.74 8.98
CA GLY A 77 -1.40 -13.08 10.32
C GLY A 77 -0.16 -13.96 10.36
N GLN A 78 0.53 -14.11 9.24
CA GLN A 78 1.76 -14.90 9.18
C GLN A 78 2.97 -14.01 9.50
N PRO A 79 3.98 -14.57 10.15
CA PRO A 79 5.19 -13.83 10.50
C PRO A 79 6.02 -13.43 9.29
#